data_2daf0bbf32cc301a2ee31e2e78a21906
#
_entry.id   2daf0bbf32cc301a2ee31e2e78a21906
#
_cell.length_a   1.000
_cell.length_b   1.000
_cell.length_c   1.000
_cell.angle_alpha   90.00
_cell.angle_beta   90.00
_cell.angle_gamma   90.00
#
_symmetry.space_group_name_H-M   'P 1'
#
loop_
_entity.id
_entity.type
_entity.pdbx_description
1 polymer ?
#
loop_
_entity_poly.entity_id
_entity_poly.type
_entity_poly.pdbx_seq_one_letter_code
_entity_poly.pdbx_strand_id
1 'polypeptide(L)'
;MEPPSLEAAHAQRRRHGWQRWEGQPLSGPRFEVSIGSSAYPKALTCINKPPHTLYGIGSLESLEEGLAIIGARRATPYGLSCAERFARHAAQRGICIISGGACGCDARAHRAALEAGGRTVAFLGGGCDQPYPPSHVPLFQEIIDNGGAVVSENEWDFPALPYTFRARNRLIAGLAKATLIVEAGIPSGTFSTADEALEANREVLAVPGAITSPTSAGANRLIYQGATPIVDDETFDTALSSLFYLLKQECIHMDDDSKSDE
;
A
#
# COMPACT_ATOMS: atom_id res chain seq x y z
N MET A 1 -1.55 11.94 -20.55
CA MET A 1 -0.66 13.14 -20.37
C MET A 1 0.65 12.58 -19.88
N GLU A 2 1.75 12.82 -20.58
CA GLU A 2 3.07 12.37 -20.16
C GLU A 2 3.46 13.02 -18.81
N PRO A 3 4.18 12.31 -17.94
CA PRO A 3 4.68 12.89 -16.70
C PRO A 3 5.64 14.06 -17.04
N PRO A 4 5.66 15.12 -16.23
CA PRO A 4 6.59 16.22 -16.44
C PRO A 4 8.04 15.74 -16.31
N SER A 5 8.96 16.39 -17.01
CA SER A 5 10.38 16.13 -16.80
C SER A 5 10.78 16.37 -15.34
N LEU A 6 11.84 15.72 -14.87
CA LEU A 6 12.33 15.86 -13.50
C LEU A 6 12.58 17.32 -13.13
N GLU A 7 13.16 18.10 -14.05
CA GLU A 7 13.39 19.54 -13.85
C GLU A 7 12.08 20.34 -13.70
N ALA A 8 11.07 20.06 -14.53
CA ALA A 8 9.76 20.68 -14.43
C ALA A 8 9.04 20.31 -13.12
N ALA A 9 9.18 19.06 -12.68
CA ALA A 9 8.64 18.58 -11.41
C ALA A 9 9.30 19.29 -10.22
N HIS A 10 10.63 19.45 -10.21
CA HIS A 10 11.34 20.22 -9.19
C HIS A 10 10.95 21.71 -9.19
N ALA A 11 10.75 22.32 -10.36
CA ALA A 11 10.28 23.69 -10.47
C ALA A 11 8.86 23.86 -9.91
N GLN A 12 7.97 22.92 -10.20
CA GLN A 12 6.61 22.91 -9.65
C GLN A 12 6.62 22.76 -8.13
N ARG A 13 7.46 21.86 -7.59
CA ARG A 13 7.63 21.68 -6.15
C ARG A 13 8.03 22.99 -5.46
N ARG A 14 9.02 23.70 -5.98
CA ARG A 14 9.46 25.00 -5.43
C ARG A 14 8.33 26.02 -5.37
N ARG A 15 7.46 26.09 -6.40
CA ARG A 15 6.31 27.01 -6.45
C ARG A 15 5.27 26.72 -5.35
N HIS A 16 5.17 25.49 -4.87
CA HIS A 16 4.26 25.08 -3.81
C HIS A 16 4.90 25.06 -2.41
N GLY A 17 6.09 25.66 -2.23
CA GLY A 17 6.79 25.72 -0.94
C GLY A 17 7.32 24.39 -0.44
N TRP A 18 7.37 23.36 -1.28
CA TRP A 18 7.93 22.05 -0.92
C TRP A 18 9.45 22.11 -1.04
N GLN A 19 10.15 21.73 0.03
CA GLN A 19 11.60 21.68 0.04
C GLN A 19 12.08 20.29 -0.41
N ARG A 20 13.21 20.24 -1.12
CA ARG A 20 13.93 19.02 -1.40
C ARG A 20 14.33 18.35 -0.09
N TRP A 21 14.25 17.02 -0.02
CA TRP A 21 14.81 16.29 1.11
C TRP A 21 16.33 16.44 1.10
N GLU A 22 16.89 17.00 2.16
CA GLU A 22 18.34 17.21 2.36
C GLU A 22 18.84 16.43 3.59
N GLY A 23 17.96 15.61 4.19
CA GLY A 23 18.32 14.76 5.33
C GLY A 23 19.08 13.52 4.87
N GLN A 24 19.35 12.65 5.83
CA GLN A 24 20.02 11.39 5.58
C GLN A 24 19.21 10.52 4.60
N PRO A 25 19.80 10.00 3.51
CA PRO A 25 19.09 9.13 2.58
C PRO A 25 18.72 7.81 3.24
N LEU A 26 17.69 7.17 2.73
CA LEU A 26 17.34 5.80 3.12
C LEU A 26 18.47 4.86 2.72
N SER A 27 18.83 3.93 3.61
CA SER A 27 19.92 2.97 3.45
C SER A 27 19.37 1.57 3.23
N GLY A 28 19.98 0.81 2.32
CA GLY A 28 19.61 -0.57 2.02
C GLY A 28 19.87 -0.96 0.57
N PRO A 29 19.64 -2.22 0.22
CA PRO A 29 19.73 -2.69 -1.16
C PRO A 29 18.78 -1.89 -2.07
N ARG A 30 19.33 -1.38 -3.18
CA ARG A 30 18.54 -0.63 -4.18
C ARG A 30 18.22 -1.55 -5.35
N PHE A 31 17.01 -1.42 -5.88
CA PHE A 31 16.60 -2.16 -7.06
C PHE A 31 15.81 -1.30 -8.04
N GLU A 32 15.96 -1.65 -9.30
CA GLU A 32 15.14 -1.16 -10.40
C GLU A 32 14.60 -2.41 -11.12
N VAL A 33 13.28 -2.50 -11.26
CA VAL A 33 12.68 -3.64 -11.94
C VAL A 33 11.68 -3.15 -12.99
N SER A 34 11.91 -3.52 -14.24
CA SER A 34 11.06 -3.10 -15.35
C SER A 34 10.01 -4.15 -15.69
N ILE A 35 8.87 -3.68 -16.20
CA ILE A 35 7.79 -4.54 -16.70
C ILE A 35 8.34 -5.49 -17.78
N GLY A 36 7.93 -6.76 -17.73
CA GLY A 36 8.47 -7.81 -18.59
C GLY A 36 9.66 -8.57 -17.97
N SER A 37 10.27 -8.08 -16.89
CA SER A 37 11.22 -8.86 -16.09
C SER A 37 10.49 -9.92 -15.27
N SER A 38 11.10 -11.09 -15.09
CA SER A 38 10.58 -12.15 -14.21
C SER A 38 10.46 -11.73 -12.74
N ALA A 39 11.24 -10.72 -12.34
CA ALA A 39 11.21 -10.14 -10.99
C ALA A 39 10.13 -9.06 -10.80
N TYR A 40 9.46 -8.62 -11.88
CA TYR A 40 8.39 -7.62 -11.79
C TYR A 40 7.13 -8.25 -11.20
N PRO A 41 6.49 -7.61 -10.18
CA PRO A 41 5.29 -8.14 -9.55
C PRO A 41 4.16 -8.37 -10.56
N LYS A 42 3.76 -9.62 -10.77
CA LYS A 42 2.70 -9.98 -11.74
C LYS A 42 1.39 -9.23 -11.48
N ALA A 43 1.03 -9.04 -10.22
CA ALA A 43 -0.16 -8.31 -9.82
C ALA A 43 -0.21 -6.88 -10.40
N LEU A 44 0.94 -6.21 -10.50
CA LEU A 44 1.03 -4.85 -11.03
C LEU A 44 1.00 -4.80 -12.57
N THR A 45 1.11 -5.91 -13.28
CA THR A 45 0.94 -5.92 -14.75
C THR A 45 -0.52 -5.79 -15.17
N CYS A 46 -1.46 -6.10 -14.27
CA CYS A 46 -2.90 -6.13 -14.55
C CYS A 46 -3.64 -4.84 -14.16
N ILE A 47 -2.96 -3.87 -13.55
CA ILE A 47 -3.59 -2.60 -13.17
C ILE A 47 -3.71 -1.64 -14.36
N ASN A 48 -4.59 -0.67 -14.22
CA ASN A 48 -4.67 0.42 -15.19
C ASN A 48 -3.34 1.21 -15.18
N LYS A 49 -2.69 1.33 -16.34
CA LYS A 49 -1.39 2.01 -16.52
C LYS A 49 -0.30 1.43 -15.59
N PRO A 50 0.12 0.18 -15.79
CA PRO A 50 1.22 -0.40 -15.02
C PRO A 50 2.48 0.44 -15.19
N PRO A 51 3.26 0.68 -14.11
CA PRO A 51 4.52 1.42 -14.21
C PRO A 51 5.52 0.66 -15.07
N HIS A 52 6.22 1.37 -15.94
CA HIS A 52 7.27 0.74 -16.76
C HIS A 52 8.41 0.22 -15.89
N THR A 53 8.78 0.97 -14.86
CA THR A 53 9.85 0.63 -13.93
C THR A 53 9.41 0.95 -12.50
N LEU A 54 9.76 0.06 -11.58
CA LEU A 54 9.67 0.30 -10.15
C LEU A 54 11.09 0.51 -9.61
N TYR A 55 11.24 1.57 -8.83
CA TYR A 55 12.46 1.92 -8.10
C TYR A 55 12.21 1.62 -6.62
N GLY A 56 13.15 0.94 -5.96
CA GLY A 56 12.93 0.61 -4.55
C GLY A 56 14.21 0.47 -3.74
N ILE A 57 14.05 0.60 -2.42
CA ILE A 57 15.09 0.35 -1.42
C ILE A 57 14.53 -0.68 -0.44
N GLY A 58 15.28 -1.74 -0.17
CA GLY A 58 14.89 -2.87 0.67
C GLY A 58 14.84 -4.18 -0.11
N SER A 59 13.97 -5.11 0.28
CA SER A 59 13.82 -6.42 -0.34
C SER A 59 12.85 -6.38 -1.51
N LEU A 60 13.31 -6.69 -2.72
CA LEU A 60 12.44 -6.87 -3.88
C LEU A 60 11.44 -8.04 -3.67
N GLU A 61 11.84 -9.07 -2.93
CA GLU A 61 11.01 -10.23 -2.61
C GLU A 61 9.79 -9.87 -1.75
N SER A 62 9.83 -8.72 -1.05
CA SER A 62 8.67 -8.23 -0.29
C SER A 62 7.52 -7.73 -1.16
N LEU A 63 7.74 -7.54 -2.47
CA LEU A 63 6.71 -7.12 -3.44
C LEU A 63 5.78 -8.28 -3.84
N GLU A 64 5.31 -9.01 -2.87
CA GLU A 64 4.30 -10.06 -2.99
C GLU A 64 2.88 -9.52 -2.78
N GLU A 65 1.88 -10.26 -3.23
CA GLU A 65 0.49 -9.89 -2.99
C GLU A 65 0.16 -9.98 -1.49
N GLY A 66 -0.25 -8.86 -0.92
CA GLY A 66 -0.56 -8.71 0.49
C GLY A 66 -1.92 -8.08 0.75
N LEU A 67 -2.07 -7.48 1.92
CA LEU A 67 -3.23 -6.71 2.34
C LEU A 67 -2.89 -5.22 2.34
N ALA A 68 -3.60 -4.42 1.55
CA ALA A 68 -3.51 -2.98 1.66
C ALA A 68 -4.33 -2.49 2.87
N ILE A 69 -3.72 -1.67 3.73
CA ILE A 69 -4.44 -1.00 4.83
C ILE A 69 -4.22 0.50 4.69
N ILE A 70 -5.31 1.22 4.48
CA ILE A 70 -5.29 2.67 4.26
C ILE A 70 -6.40 3.35 5.06
N GLY A 71 -6.27 4.66 5.21
CA GLY A 71 -7.31 5.44 5.86
C GLY A 71 -6.98 6.92 6.04
N ALA A 72 -7.65 7.54 6.99
CA ALA A 72 -7.51 8.96 7.24
C ALA A 72 -6.09 9.35 7.69
N ARG A 73 -5.55 10.44 7.10
CA ARG A 73 -4.28 11.04 7.54
C ARG A 73 -4.38 11.68 8.92
N ARG A 74 -5.55 12.16 9.28
CA ARG A 74 -5.94 12.68 10.60
C ARG A 74 -6.90 11.69 11.25
N ALA A 75 -6.41 10.48 11.49
CA ALA A 75 -7.21 9.41 12.04
C ALA A 75 -7.61 9.69 13.49
N THR A 76 -8.80 9.25 13.86
CA THR A 76 -9.25 9.25 15.24
C THR A 76 -8.54 8.13 16.04
N PRO A 77 -8.57 8.15 17.39
CA PRO A 77 -8.09 7.03 18.19
C PRO A 77 -8.72 5.69 17.78
N TYR A 78 -9.99 5.68 17.37
CA TYR A 78 -10.67 4.50 16.83
C TYR A 78 -10.02 4.02 15.54
N GLY A 79 -9.83 4.91 14.57
CA GLY A 79 -9.18 4.57 13.30
C GLY A 79 -7.77 4.04 13.48
N LEU A 80 -6.98 4.68 14.37
CA LEU A 80 -5.62 4.20 14.68
C LEU A 80 -5.64 2.82 15.33
N SER A 81 -6.56 2.56 16.28
CA SER A 81 -6.70 1.27 16.94
C SER A 81 -7.11 0.17 15.96
N CYS A 82 -8.03 0.45 15.04
CA CYS A 82 -8.42 -0.51 14.00
C CYS A 82 -7.27 -0.79 13.01
N ALA A 83 -6.55 0.24 12.57
CA ALA A 83 -5.38 0.07 11.69
C ALA A 83 -4.32 -0.82 12.35
N GLU A 84 -4.03 -0.58 13.65
CA GLU A 84 -3.11 -1.38 14.43
C GLU A 84 -3.58 -2.83 14.55
N ARG A 85 -4.83 -3.04 14.99
CA ARG A 85 -5.42 -4.36 15.23
C ARG A 85 -5.34 -5.23 14.00
N PHE A 86 -5.86 -4.76 12.88
CA PHE A 86 -5.96 -5.55 11.66
C PHE A 86 -4.61 -5.72 10.95
N ALA A 87 -3.70 -4.74 11.03
CA ALA A 87 -2.35 -4.89 10.49
C ALA A 87 -1.55 -5.93 11.27
N ARG A 88 -1.58 -5.88 12.61
CA ARG A 88 -0.95 -6.88 13.49
C ARG A 88 -1.48 -8.27 13.21
N HIS A 89 -2.80 -8.40 13.12
CA HIS A 89 -3.49 -9.66 12.91
C HIS A 89 -3.12 -10.31 11.55
N ALA A 90 -3.09 -9.52 10.47
CA ALA A 90 -2.65 -10.00 9.16
C ALA A 90 -1.15 -10.34 9.13
N ALA A 91 -0.30 -9.48 9.73
CA ALA A 91 1.15 -9.69 9.80
C ALA A 91 1.51 -10.98 10.56
N GLN A 92 0.82 -11.29 11.66
CA GLN A 92 0.99 -12.54 12.41
C GLN A 92 0.65 -13.80 11.59
N ARG A 93 -0.12 -13.67 10.51
CA ARG A 93 -0.42 -14.74 9.54
C ARG A 93 0.55 -14.77 8.37
N GLY A 94 1.62 -13.97 8.42
CA GLY A 94 2.62 -13.88 7.37
C GLY A 94 2.17 -13.05 6.15
N ILE A 95 1.03 -12.35 6.24
CA ILE A 95 0.52 -11.50 5.15
C ILE A 95 1.27 -10.17 5.17
N CYS A 96 1.89 -9.82 4.04
CA CYS A 96 2.58 -8.54 3.89
C CYS A 96 1.57 -7.37 3.94
N ILE A 97 1.87 -6.35 4.73
CA ILE A 97 1.06 -5.13 4.79
C ILE A 97 1.54 -4.13 3.74
N ILE A 98 0.63 -3.67 2.91
CA ILE A 98 0.91 -2.70 1.84
C ILE A 98 0.22 -1.39 2.18
N SER A 99 0.94 -0.28 2.13
CA SER A 99 0.33 1.03 2.37
C SER A 99 1.12 2.17 1.72
N GLY A 100 0.71 3.40 1.99
CA GLY A 100 1.29 4.59 1.36
C GLY A 100 2.28 5.36 2.22
N GLY A 101 2.50 4.95 3.45
CA GLY A 101 3.37 5.67 4.38
C GLY A 101 2.87 7.07 4.77
N ALA A 102 1.60 7.39 4.53
CA ALA A 102 1.01 8.65 4.96
C ALA A 102 0.87 8.71 6.50
N CYS A 103 0.67 9.92 7.04
CA CYS A 103 0.30 10.06 8.44
C CYS A 103 -1.02 9.34 8.75
N GLY A 104 -1.25 8.99 10.01
CA GLY A 104 -2.49 8.36 10.47
C GLY A 104 -2.51 6.86 10.26
N CYS A 105 -3.55 6.35 9.59
CA CYS A 105 -3.79 4.91 9.44
C CYS A 105 -2.64 4.18 8.76
N ASP A 106 -2.08 4.72 7.67
CA ASP A 106 -0.99 4.09 6.92
C ASP A 106 0.23 3.84 7.82
N ALA A 107 0.71 4.90 8.50
CA ALA A 107 1.87 4.78 9.38
C ALA A 107 1.60 3.83 10.56
N ARG A 108 0.37 3.83 11.09
CA ARG A 108 0.00 2.91 12.18
C ARG A 108 0.00 1.46 11.72
N ALA A 109 -0.52 1.21 10.50
CA ALA A 109 -0.52 -0.13 9.90
C ALA A 109 0.91 -0.65 9.68
N HIS A 110 1.81 0.17 9.13
CA HIS A 110 3.21 -0.21 8.96
C HIS A 110 3.88 -0.56 10.30
N ARG A 111 3.74 0.29 11.33
CA ARG A 111 4.32 0.04 12.64
C ARG A 111 3.77 -1.23 13.28
N ALA A 112 2.46 -1.44 13.22
CA ALA A 112 1.84 -2.64 13.78
C ALA A 112 2.31 -3.93 13.10
N ALA A 113 2.54 -3.89 11.78
CA ALA A 113 3.12 -5.00 11.04
C ALA A 113 4.56 -5.30 11.52
N LEU A 114 5.39 -4.27 11.64
CA LEU A 114 6.77 -4.40 12.13
C LEU A 114 6.82 -4.90 13.58
N GLU A 115 6.01 -4.33 14.47
CA GLU A 115 5.87 -4.77 15.87
C GLU A 115 5.44 -6.24 16.00
N ALA A 116 4.72 -6.76 15.01
CA ALA A 116 4.30 -8.15 14.93
C ALA A 116 5.36 -9.08 14.28
N GLY A 117 6.51 -8.54 13.87
CA GLY A 117 7.56 -9.28 13.16
C GLY A 117 7.22 -9.60 11.70
N GLY A 118 6.20 -8.94 11.14
CA GLY A 118 5.79 -9.11 9.74
C GLY A 118 6.47 -8.14 8.79
N ARG A 119 6.35 -8.42 7.49
CA ARG A 119 6.87 -7.56 6.40
C ARG A 119 5.84 -6.52 6.01
N THR A 120 6.34 -5.39 5.53
CA THR A 120 5.48 -4.33 5.00
C THR A 120 6.15 -3.58 3.86
N VAL A 121 5.34 -3.09 2.91
CA VAL A 121 5.78 -2.34 1.73
C VAL A 121 5.13 -0.99 1.72
N ALA A 122 5.95 0.06 1.62
CA ALA A 122 5.47 1.43 1.50
C ALA A 122 5.68 1.94 0.07
N PHE A 123 4.58 2.22 -0.65
CA PHE A 123 4.68 2.94 -1.91
C PHE A 123 4.76 4.45 -1.66
N LEU A 124 5.66 5.15 -2.32
CA LEU A 124 5.82 6.60 -2.21
C LEU A 124 5.22 7.34 -3.41
N GLY A 125 4.81 8.58 -3.18
CA GLY A 125 4.38 9.47 -4.26
C GLY A 125 5.53 10.18 -4.97
N GLY A 126 6.68 10.32 -4.31
CA GLY A 126 7.94 10.79 -4.92
C GLY A 126 8.92 9.64 -5.12
N GLY A 127 10.10 9.92 -5.67
CA GLY A 127 11.20 8.97 -5.73
C GLY A 127 11.72 8.61 -4.33
N CYS A 128 12.40 7.47 -4.21
CA CYS A 128 12.83 6.95 -2.91
C CYS A 128 13.88 7.83 -2.21
N ASP A 129 14.58 8.69 -2.94
CA ASP A 129 15.50 9.70 -2.38
C ASP A 129 14.79 11.00 -1.96
N GLN A 130 13.47 11.07 -2.18
CA GLN A 130 12.61 12.19 -1.77
C GLN A 130 11.46 11.69 -0.87
N PRO A 131 11.77 11.00 0.26
CA PRO A 131 10.75 10.38 1.11
C PRO A 131 9.80 11.44 1.68
N TYR A 132 8.51 11.11 1.68
CA TYR A 132 7.47 11.99 2.20
C TYR A 132 6.39 11.20 2.96
N PRO A 133 5.98 11.64 4.15
CA PRO A 133 6.44 12.85 4.84
C PRO A 133 7.84 12.70 5.46
N PRO A 134 8.63 13.78 5.59
CA PRO A 134 9.97 13.72 6.19
C PRO A 134 10.01 13.12 7.59
N SER A 135 8.96 13.33 8.38
CA SER A 135 8.82 12.77 9.74
C SER A 135 8.74 11.23 9.77
N HIS A 136 8.48 10.58 8.64
CA HIS A 136 8.37 9.13 8.52
C HIS A 136 9.63 8.45 7.97
N VAL A 137 10.70 9.21 7.74
CA VAL A 137 11.99 8.63 7.31
C VAL A 137 12.48 7.53 8.28
N PRO A 138 12.39 7.69 9.60
CA PRO A 138 12.72 6.59 10.52
C PRO A 138 11.85 5.35 10.33
N LEU A 139 10.55 5.52 10.08
CA LEU A 139 9.64 4.39 9.79
C LEU A 139 10.00 3.72 8.45
N PHE A 140 10.32 4.49 7.43
CA PHE A 140 10.74 3.93 6.14
C PHE A 140 12.05 3.15 6.27
N GLN A 141 13.00 3.64 7.08
CA GLN A 141 14.22 2.90 7.36
C GLN A 141 13.93 1.59 8.12
N GLU A 142 13.05 1.64 9.12
CA GLU A 142 12.64 0.45 9.87
C GLU A 142 11.95 -0.60 8.99
N ILE A 143 11.15 -0.18 7.99
CA ILE A 143 10.56 -1.07 6.98
C ILE A 143 11.66 -1.81 6.21
N ILE A 144 12.68 -1.08 5.73
CA ILE A 144 13.80 -1.64 4.97
C ILE A 144 14.60 -2.62 5.83
N ASP A 145 14.94 -2.22 7.05
CA ASP A 145 15.77 -3.00 7.98
C ASP A 145 15.11 -4.32 8.42
N ASN A 146 13.76 -4.39 8.35
CA ASN A 146 12.99 -5.58 8.68
C ASN A 146 12.52 -6.38 7.44
N GLY A 147 13.21 -6.27 6.32
CA GLY A 147 13.00 -7.10 5.14
C GLY A 147 11.78 -6.69 4.29
N GLY A 148 11.24 -5.50 4.52
CA GLY A 148 10.28 -4.86 3.65
C GLY A 148 10.95 -4.01 2.57
N ALA A 149 10.16 -3.15 1.90
CA ALA A 149 10.67 -2.22 0.90
C ALA A 149 9.90 -0.90 0.89
N VAL A 150 10.62 0.14 0.48
CA VAL A 150 10.08 1.44 0.10
C VAL A 150 10.20 1.56 -1.40
N VAL A 151 9.09 1.81 -2.10
CA VAL A 151 8.99 1.66 -3.55
C VAL A 151 8.33 2.86 -4.20
N SER A 152 8.75 3.21 -5.39
CA SER A 152 8.14 4.24 -6.22
C SER A 152 8.12 3.86 -7.70
N GLU A 153 7.18 4.40 -8.46
CA GLU A 153 7.21 4.40 -9.92
C GLU A 153 8.01 5.57 -10.49
N ASN A 154 8.35 6.55 -9.66
CA ASN A 154 9.10 7.72 -10.06
C ASN A 154 10.60 7.49 -9.82
N GLU A 155 11.42 8.09 -10.68
CA GLU A 155 12.88 8.07 -10.53
C GLU A 155 13.32 8.56 -9.15
N TRP A 156 14.50 8.15 -8.75
CA TRP A 156 15.07 8.30 -7.41
C TRP A 156 14.87 9.67 -6.75
N ASP A 157 15.14 10.75 -7.48
CA ASP A 157 15.08 12.13 -6.97
C ASP A 157 13.81 12.88 -7.37
N PHE A 158 12.79 12.18 -7.87
CA PHE A 158 11.54 12.80 -8.29
C PHE A 158 10.77 13.36 -7.09
N PRO A 159 10.35 14.64 -7.11
CA PRO A 159 9.66 15.24 -5.97
C PRO A 159 8.26 14.69 -5.78
N ALA A 160 7.85 14.50 -4.52
CA ALA A 160 6.47 14.16 -4.21
C ALA A 160 5.54 15.36 -4.51
N LEU A 161 4.57 15.18 -5.42
CA LEU A 161 3.64 16.20 -5.88
C LEU A 161 2.18 15.77 -5.59
N PRO A 162 1.22 16.69 -5.48
CA PRO A 162 -0.16 16.33 -5.15
C PRO A 162 -0.77 15.24 -6.05
N TYR A 163 -0.48 15.26 -7.35
CA TYR A 163 -1.01 14.29 -8.29
C TYR A 163 -0.31 12.92 -8.18
N THR A 164 0.99 12.88 -7.79
CA THR A 164 1.72 11.60 -7.68
C THR A 164 1.20 10.74 -6.53
N PHE A 165 0.65 11.35 -5.47
CA PHE A 165 -0.01 10.59 -4.41
C PHE A 165 -1.26 9.86 -4.89
N ARG A 166 -2.04 10.46 -5.81
CA ARG A 166 -3.20 9.80 -6.41
C ARG A 166 -2.77 8.72 -7.39
N ALA A 167 -1.81 9.05 -8.26
CA ALA A 167 -1.28 8.08 -9.22
C ALA A 167 -0.73 6.82 -8.53
N ARG A 168 -0.02 7.00 -7.41
CA ARG A 168 0.55 5.93 -6.61
C ARG A 168 -0.51 4.98 -6.01
N ASN A 169 -1.73 5.46 -5.71
CA ASN A 169 -2.76 4.66 -5.04
C ASN A 169 -3.10 3.38 -5.81
N ARG A 170 -3.02 3.39 -7.15
CA ARG A 170 -3.23 2.20 -7.97
C ARG A 170 -2.18 1.11 -7.72
N LEU A 171 -0.96 1.48 -7.28
CA LEU A 171 0.10 0.52 -6.96
C LEU A 171 -0.17 -0.17 -5.63
N ILE A 172 -0.68 0.57 -4.64
CA ILE A 172 -1.09 0.02 -3.35
C ILE A 172 -2.22 -0.99 -3.57
N ALA A 173 -3.29 -0.56 -4.23
CA ALA A 173 -4.44 -1.40 -4.51
C ALA A 173 -4.08 -2.59 -5.40
N GLY A 174 -3.27 -2.37 -6.44
CA GLY A 174 -2.90 -3.37 -7.42
C GLY A 174 -2.00 -4.48 -6.89
N LEU A 175 -1.07 -4.15 -5.98
CA LEU A 175 -0.23 -5.18 -5.35
C LEU A 175 -0.99 -5.97 -4.28
N ALA A 176 -2.08 -5.44 -3.75
CA ALA A 176 -2.86 -6.11 -2.71
C ALA A 176 -3.91 -7.07 -3.28
N LYS A 177 -4.23 -8.13 -2.56
CA LYS A 177 -5.40 -8.97 -2.82
C LYS A 177 -6.69 -8.31 -2.38
N ALA A 178 -6.61 -7.53 -1.30
CA ALA A 178 -7.70 -6.72 -0.79
C ALA A 178 -7.19 -5.39 -0.24
N THR A 179 -8.06 -4.40 -0.23
CA THR A 179 -7.81 -3.08 0.36
C THR A 179 -8.77 -2.85 1.52
N LEU A 180 -8.23 -2.79 2.74
CA LEU A 180 -8.99 -2.46 3.96
C LEU A 180 -8.98 -0.94 4.17
N ILE A 181 -10.17 -0.36 4.12
CA ILE A 181 -10.42 1.04 4.44
C ILE A 181 -10.80 1.13 5.92
N VAL A 182 -9.88 1.66 6.74
CA VAL A 182 -10.10 1.72 8.20
C VAL A 182 -10.94 2.92 8.60
N GLU A 183 -10.64 4.07 8.07
CA GLU A 183 -11.36 5.30 8.37
C GLU A 183 -11.29 6.24 7.16
N ALA A 184 -12.42 6.76 6.72
CA ALA A 184 -12.49 7.71 5.62
C ALA A 184 -13.64 8.70 5.81
N GLY A 185 -13.34 9.98 5.76
CA GLY A 185 -14.36 11.03 5.65
C GLY A 185 -14.81 11.26 4.21
N ILE A 186 -15.70 12.21 3.98
CA ILE A 186 -16.11 12.68 2.66
C ILE A 186 -15.91 14.20 2.58
N PRO A 187 -15.11 14.72 1.61
CA PRO A 187 -14.31 14.01 0.60
C PRO A 187 -13.04 13.39 1.19
N SER A 188 -12.56 12.29 0.59
CA SER A 188 -11.31 11.63 1.01
C SER A 188 -10.55 11.08 -0.19
N GLY A 189 -9.20 11.18 -0.15
CA GLY A 189 -8.31 10.51 -1.10
C GLY A 189 -8.36 8.98 -1.02
N THR A 190 -8.91 8.44 0.06
CA THR A 190 -9.11 7.00 0.28
C THR A 190 -10.08 6.39 -0.75
N PHE A 191 -11.08 7.16 -1.22
CA PHE A 191 -11.98 6.73 -2.29
C PHE A 191 -11.23 6.39 -3.58
N SER A 192 -10.24 7.22 -3.95
CA SER A 192 -9.42 6.95 -5.13
C SER A 192 -8.72 5.59 -5.04
N THR A 193 -8.29 5.15 -3.85
CA THR A 193 -7.67 3.83 -3.69
C THR A 193 -8.70 2.71 -3.73
N ALA A 194 -9.92 2.93 -3.21
CA ALA A 194 -11.01 1.97 -3.32
C ALA A 194 -11.44 1.79 -4.78
N ASP A 195 -11.56 2.89 -5.55
CA ASP A 195 -11.88 2.85 -6.97
C ASP A 195 -10.79 2.08 -7.75
N GLU A 196 -9.50 2.35 -7.48
CA GLU A 196 -8.37 1.64 -8.09
C GLU A 196 -8.36 0.13 -7.72
N ALA A 197 -8.79 -0.23 -6.51
CA ALA A 197 -8.93 -1.63 -6.11
C ALA A 197 -10.02 -2.34 -6.94
N LEU A 198 -11.18 -1.71 -7.10
CA LEU A 198 -12.27 -2.24 -7.92
C LEU A 198 -11.87 -2.35 -9.41
N GLU A 199 -11.19 -1.34 -9.96
CA GLU A 199 -10.67 -1.38 -11.33
C GLU A 199 -9.64 -2.50 -11.54
N ALA A 200 -8.86 -2.83 -10.50
CA ALA A 200 -7.91 -3.96 -10.52
C ALA A 200 -8.56 -5.31 -10.17
N ASN A 201 -9.88 -5.38 -10.05
CA ASN A 201 -10.63 -6.57 -9.61
C ASN A 201 -10.16 -7.11 -8.25
N ARG A 202 -9.92 -6.20 -7.30
CA ARG A 202 -9.51 -6.52 -5.93
C ARG A 202 -10.65 -6.26 -4.96
N GLU A 203 -10.70 -7.04 -3.89
CA GLU A 203 -11.68 -6.87 -2.82
C GLU A 203 -11.48 -5.55 -2.10
N VAL A 204 -12.61 -4.90 -1.76
CA VAL A 204 -12.64 -3.74 -0.88
C VAL A 204 -13.31 -4.12 0.43
N LEU A 205 -12.56 -3.99 1.50
CA LEU A 205 -13.00 -4.21 2.87
C LEU A 205 -13.13 -2.86 3.57
N ALA A 206 -14.09 -2.68 4.45
CA ALA A 206 -14.23 -1.41 5.16
C ALA A 206 -14.65 -1.63 6.62
N VAL A 207 -14.03 -0.87 7.52
CA VAL A 207 -14.38 -0.87 8.94
C VAL A 207 -15.55 0.09 9.15
N PRO A 208 -16.70 -0.37 9.68
CA PRO A 208 -17.82 0.50 9.97
C PRO A 208 -17.51 1.44 11.13
N GLY A 209 -18.16 2.57 11.15
CA GLY A 209 -18.06 3.52 12.26
C GLY A 209 -19.39 4.23 12.53
N ALA A 210 -19.41 5.07 13.56
CA ALA A 210 -20.63 5.78 13.95
C ALA A 210 -21.18 6.63 12.79
N ILE A 211 -22.47 6.52 12.49
CA ILE A 211 -23.13 7.29 11.42
C ILE A 211 -23.11 8.80 11.66
N THR A 212 -22.90 9.21 12.91
CA THR A 212 -22.78 10.62 13.32
C THR A 212 -21.35 11.14 13.23
N SER A 213 -20.36 10.26 12.95
CA SER A 213 -18.95 10.65 12.82
C SER A 213 -18.62 11.02 11.36
N PRO A 214 -18.19 12.26 11.09
CA PRO A 214 -17.77 12.67 9.74
C PRO A 214 -16.61 11.83 9.20
N THR A 215 -15.74 11.31 10.09
CA THR A 215 -14.58 10.52 9.71
C THR A 215 -14.91 9.08 9.32
N SER A 216 -16.11 8.61 9.66
CA SER A 216 -16.62 7.28 9.28
C SER A 216 -17.54 7.31 8.05
N ALA A 217 -17.96 8.50 7.62
CA ALA A 217 -18.97 8.65 6.56
C ALA A 217 -18.55 7.96 5.25
N GLY A 218 -17.25 8.01 4.91
CA GLY A 218 -16.71 7.41 3.71
C GLY A 218 -16.63 5.88 3.78
N ALA A 219 -16.14 5.32 4.88
CA ALA A 219 -16.10 3.87 5.08
C ALA A 219 -17.53 3.28 5.06
N ASN A 220 -18.47 3.91 5.79
CA ASN A 220 -19.89 3.50 5.76
C ASN A 220 -20.49 3.61 4.35
N ARG A 221 -20.10 4.62 3.57
CA ARG A 221 -20.55 4.76 2.17
C ARG A 221 -20.03 3.64 1.28
N LEU A 222 -18.77 3.24 1.44
CA LEU A 222 -18.20 2.10 0.70
C LEU A 222 -18.92 0.80 1.06
N ILE A 223 -19.24 0.55 2.33
CA ILE A 223 -20.04 -0.61 2.78
C ILE A 223 -21.41 -0.60 2.08
N TYR A 224 -22.09 0.54 2.07
CA TYR A 224 -23.38 0.66 1.37
C TYR A 224 -23.27 0.38 -0.14
N GLN A 225 -22.10 0.65 -0.74
CA GLN A 225 -21.80 0.41 -2.16
C GLN A 225 -21.31 -1.02 -2.45
N GLY A 226 -21.21 -1.88 -1.43
CA GLY A 226 -20.86 -3.29 -1.59
C GLY A 226 -19.49 -3.70 -1.05
N ALA A 227 -18.73 -2.78 -0.41
CA ALA A 227 -17.53 -3.20 0.30
C ALA A 227 -17.89 -4.15 1.46
N THR A 228 -17.07 -5.17 1.65
CA THR A 228 -17.26 -6.15 2.74
C THR A 228 -17.02 -5.49 4.09
N PRO A 229 -18.00 -5.47 5.01
CA PRO A 229 -17.81 -4.87 6.32
C PRO A 229 -16.96 -5.75 7.22
N ILE A 230 -15.96 -5.15 7.85
CA ILE A 230 -15.11 -5.80 8.86
C ILE A 230 -15.55 -5.26 10.23
N VAL A 231 -16.33 -6.04 10.96
CA VAL A 231 -16.94 -5.63 12.22
C VAL A 231 -16.19 -6.15 13.45
N ASP A 232 -15.41 -7.23 13.28
CA ASP A 232 -14.63 -7.89 14.33
C ASP A 232 -13.48 -8.72 13.72
N ASP A 233 -12.77 -9.47 14.57
CA ASP A 233 -11.68 -10.36 14.13
C ASP A 233 -12.21 -11.58 13.35
N GLU A 234 -13.38 -12.08 13.66
CA GLU A 234 -13.97 -13.24 13.00
C GLU A 234 -14.34 -12.92 11.54
N THR A 235 -14.96 -11.78 11.30
CA THR A 235 -15.27 -11.29 9.93
C THR A 235 -14.00 -11.00 9.17
N PHE A 236 -12.97 -10.46 9.83
CA PHE A 236 -11.67 -10.23 9.22
C PHE A 236 -10.96 -11.54 8.85
N ASP A 237 -10.97 -12.53 9.75
CA ASP A 237 -10.39 -13.85 9.49
C ASP A 237 -11.10 -14.57 8.35
N THR A 238 -12.40 -14.46 8.27
CA THR A 238 -13.20 -15.02 7.17
C THR A 238 -12.78 -14.39 5.84
N ALA A 239 -12.65 -13.06 5.79
CA ALA A 239 -12.21 -12.36 4.60
C ALA A 239 -10.78 -12.75 4.20
N LEU A 240 -9.82 -12.78 5.14
CA LEU A 240 -8.45 -13.19 4.86
C LEU A 240 -8.37 -14.66 4.38
N SER A 241 -9.09 -15.55 5.03
CA SER A 241 -9.09 -16.98 4.67
C SER A 241 -9.62 -17.20 3.27
N SER A 242 -10.68 -16.50 2.87
CA SER A 242 -11.21 -16.54 1.51
C SER A 242 -10.18 -16.05 0.47
N LEU A 243 -9.49 -14.96 0.75
CA LEU A 243 -8.59 -14.30 -0.21
C LEU A 243 -7.23 -15.00 -0.34
N PHE A 244 -6.68 -15.54 0.75
CA PHE A 244 -5.34 -16.12 0.78
C PHE A 244 -5.35 -17.66 0.75
N TYR A 245 -6.50 -18.31 0.99
CA TYR A 245 -6.64 -19.76 0.86
C TYR A 245 -6.51 -20.23 -0.59
N LEU A 246 -7.00 -19.44 -1.55
CA LEU A 246 -6.89 -19.76 -2.99
C LEU A 246 -5.42 -19.85 -3.45
N LEU A 247 -4.51 -19.09 -2.85
CA LEU A 247 -3.08 -19.19 -3.15
C LEU A 247 -2.46 -20.54 -2.76
N LYS A 248 -2.92 -21.15 -1.66
CA LYS A 248 -2.40 -22.47 -1.24
C LYS A 248 -2.88 -23.60 -2.14
N GLN A 249 -4.06 -23.48 -2.75
CA GLN A 249 -4.58 -24.48 -3.68
C GLN A 249 -3.94 -24.40 -5.06
N GLU A 250 -3.67 -23.20 -5.56
CA GLU A 250 -2.96 -23.03 -6.84
C GLU A 250 -1.54 -23.57 -6.80
N CYS A 251 -0.81 -23.38 -5.69
CA CYS A 251 0.53 -23.96 -5.53
C CYS A 251 0.50 -25.49 -5.43
N ILE A 252 -0.51 -26.09 -4.81
CA ILE A 252 -0.63 -27.55 -4.68
C ILE A 252 -0.95 -28.20 -6.03
N HIS A 253 -1.75 -27.56 -6.90
CA HIS A 253 -2.08 -28.08 -8.22
C HIS A 253 -0.90 -27.99 -9.20
N MET A 254 -0.04 -26.97 -9.09
CA MET A 254 1.14 -26.86 -9.96
C MET A 254 2.23 -27.89 -9.64
N ASP A 255 2.31 -28.34 -8.39
CA ASP A 255 3.28 -29.39 -7.96
C ASP A 255 2.81 -30.80 -8.33
N ASP A 256 1.49 -31.05 -8.47
CA ASP A 256 0.96 -32.38 -8.85
C ASP A 256 1.03 -32.63 -10.36
N ASP A 257 0.88 -31.59 -11.19
CA ASP A 257 1.02 -31.72 -12.65
C ASP A 257 2.47 -31.97 -13.10
N SER A 258 3.48 -31.64 -12.24
CA SER A 258 4.89 -31.91 -12.55
C SER A 258 5.34 -33.34 -12.22
N LYS A 259 4.49 -34.16 -11.57
CA LYS A 259 4.79 -35.55 -11.19
C LYS A 259 4.10 -36.62 -12.04
N SER A 260 3.32 -36.23 -13.03
CA SER A 260 2.58 -37.15 -13.90
C SER A 260 3.27 -37.44 -15.25
N ASP A 261 4.47 -36.90 -15.49
CA ASP A 261 5.24 -37.11 -16.74
C ASP A 261 6.61 -37.80 -16.49
N GLU A 262 6.69 -38.76 -15.53
CA GLU A 262 7.79 -39.73 -15.44
C GLU A 262 7.32 -41.17 -15.56
#